data_a135f88ac8823f5a1061fcb3dfa96e4c
#
_entry.id   a135f88ac8823f5a1061fcb3dfa96e4c
#
_cell.length_a   1.000
_cell.length_b   1.000
_cell.length_c   1.000
_cell.angle_alpha   90.00
_cell.angle_beta   90.00
_cell.angle_gamma   90.00
#
_symmetry.space_group_name_H-M   'P 1'
#
loop_
_entity.id
_entity.type
_entity.pdbx_description
1 polymer ?
#
loop_
_entity_poly.entity_id
_entity_poly.type
_entity_poly.pdbx_seq_one_letter_code
_entity_poly.pdbx_strand_id
1 'polypeptide(L)'
;MANTETVLKDAMTSIDGVIGVALVDYTSGMALGTLGGGKELDLNVAAAGNTDVVRAKARTMELLGLKDEIEDILITLGGQYHLIRLLKGRGKSGLFLYLALDKSRANLAMARHQLKRIENDLEV
;
A
#
# COMPACT_ATOMS: atom_id res chain seq x y z
N MET A 1 -12.41 -14.15 -0.52
CA MET A 1 -13.12 -13.34 -1.52
C MET A 1 -13.67 -12.10 -0.85
N ALA A 2 -13.01 -10.99 -1.05
CA ALA A 2 -13.35 -9.74 -0.38
C ALA A 2 -13.24 -8.58 -1.36
N ASN A 3 -14.20 -7.65 -1.28
CA ASN A 3 -14.16 -6.43 -2.07
C ASN A 3 -13.24 -5.40 -1.42
N THR A 4 -13.04 -4.28 -2.08
CA THR A 4 -12.16 -3.21 -1.63
C THR A 4 -12.52 -2.73 -0.22
N GLU A 5 -13.78 -2.43 0.02
CA GLU A 5 -14.22 -1.94 1.33
C GLU A 5 -13.89 -2.92 2.45
N THR A 6 -14.15 -4.20 2.22
CA THR A 6 -13.90 -5.25 3.21
C THR A 6 -12.41 -5.38 3.52
N VAL A 7 -11.54 -5.36 2.51
CA VAL A 7 -10.10 -5.50 2.76
C VAL A 7 -9.50 -4.27 3.45
N LEU A 8 -10.02 -3.06 3.19
CA LEU A 8 -9.57 -1.88 3.90
C LEU A 8 -9.96 -1.95 5.39
N LYS A 9 -11.17 -2.39 5.69
CA LYS A 9 -11.61 -2.62 7.07
C LYS A 9 -10.76 -3.69 7.76
N ASP A 10 -10.46 -4.77 7.06
CA ASP A 10 -9.60 -5.83 7.58
C ASP A 10 -8.20 -5.26 7.94
N ALA A 11 -7.61 -4.46 7.06
CA ALA A 11 -6.33 -3.85 7.33
C ALA A 11 -6.37 -2.96 8.58
N MET A 12 -7.42 -2.15 8.73
CA MET A 12 -7.55 -1.26 9.88
C MET A 12 -7.72 -2.02 11.20
N THR A 13 -8.33 -3.20 11.17
CA THR A 13 -8.62 -3.96 12.40
C THR A 13 -7.58 -5.01 12.73
N SER A 14 -6.88 -5.57 11.74
CA SER A 14 -5.96 -6.68 11.96
C SER A 14 -4.50 -6.27 12.05
N ILE A 15 -4.15 -5.04 11.65
CA ILE A 15 -2.76 -4.58 11.65
C ILE A 15 -2.56 -3.55 12.76
N ASP A 16 -1.68 -3.88 13.70
CA ASP A 16 -1.40 -3.00 14.82
C ASP A 16 -0.72 -1.71 14.38
N GLY A 17 -1.17 -0.60 14.92
CA GLY A 17 -0.56 0.70 14.68
C GLY A 17 -0.99 1.37 13.39
N VAL A 18 -1.95 0.81 12.66
CA VAL A 18 -2.38 1.39 11.39
C VAL A 18 -3.04 2.76 11.61
N ILE A 19 -2.61 3.75 10.83
CA ILE A 19 -3.15 5.10 10.82
C ILE A 19 -4.12 5.25 9.66
N GLY A 20 -3.78 4.72 8.50
CA GLY A 20 -4.61 4.80 7.31
C GLY A 20 -4.19 3.79 6.28
N VAL A 21 -5.12 3.45 5.39
CA VAL A 21 -4.91 2.50 4.32
C VAL A 21 -5.64 2.97 3.06
N ALA A 22 -5.05 2.70 1.90
CA ALA A 22 -5.65 3.02 0.61
C ALA A 22 -5.35 1.92 -0.40
N LEU A 23 -6.33 1.66 -1.27
CA LEU A 23 -6.10 0.89 -2.49
C LEU A 23 -5.98 1.89 -3.63
N VAL A 24 -4.89 1.84 -4.36
CA VAL A 24 -4.54 2.86 -5.36
C VAL A 24 -4.31 2.23 -6.72
N ASP A 25 -4.87 2.87 -7.74
CA ASP A 25 -4.57 2.57 -9.14
C ASP A 25 -3.40 3.47 -9.56
N TYR A 26 -2.20 2.89 -9.72
CA TYR A 26 -1.03 3.69 -10.05
C TYR A 26 -0.88 3.97 -11.55
N THR A 27 -1.83 3.54 -12.37
CA THR A 27 -1.91 4.00 -13.76
C THR A 27 -2.50 5.41 -13.83
N SER A 28 -3.37 5.76 -12.90
CA SER A 28 -4.02 7.08 -12.80
C SER A 28 -3.57 7.91 -11.60
N GLY A 29 -3.05 7.26 -10.55
CA GLY A 29 -2.74 7.91 -9.28
C GLY A 29 -3.94 8.11 -8.38
N MET A 30 -5.09 7.52 -8.71
CA MET A 30 -6.33 7.68 -7.95
C MET A 30 -6.52 6.57 -6.93
N ALA A 31 -6.99 6.95 -5.75
CA ALA A 31 -7.41 5.97 -4.75
C ALA A 31 -8.77 5.38 -5.15
N LEU A 32 -8.83 4.05 -5.17
CA LEU A 32 -10.07 3.32 -5.39
C LEU A 32 -10.87 3.17 -4.09
N GLY A 33 -10.20 3.31 -2.97
CA GLY A 33 -10.81 3.29 -1.66
C GLY A 33 -9.79 3.72 -0.62
N THR A 34 -10.28 4.36 0.45
CA THR A 34 -9.46 4.81 1.57
C THR A 34 -10.18 4.55 2.87
N LEU A 35 -9.42 4.36 3.95
CA LEU A 35 -9.98 4.24 5.29
C LEU A 35 -8.95 4.75 6.30
N GLY A 36 -9.41 5.50 7.31
CA GLY A 36 -8.52 6.13 8.27
C GLY A 36 -7.92 7.42 7.74
N GLY A 37 -6.71 7.74 8.18
CA GLY A 37 -6.04 8.99 7.84
C GLY A 37 -6.56 10.15 8.68
N GLY A 38 -6.98 11.22 8.04
CA GLY A 38 -7.47 12.43 8.69
C GLY A 38 -6.79 13.68 8.14
N LYS A 39 -6.85 14.78 8.90
CA LYS A 39 -6.29 16.05 8.45
C LYS A 39 -4.76 16.02 8.24
N GLU A 40 -4.07 15.22 9.07
CA GLU A 40 -2.62 15.10 9.02
C GLU A 40 -2.13 14.10 8.00
N LEU A 41 -3.03 13.24 7.50
CA LEU A 41 -2.71 12.22 6.50
C LEU A 41 -3.84 12.14 5.49
N ASP A 42 -3.78 13.02 4.49
CA ASP A 42 -4.72 13.00 3.38
C ASP A 42 -4.37 11.84 2.44
N LEU A 43 -5.19 10.80 2.48
CA LEU A 43 -4.93 9.57 1.73
C LEU A 43 -5.05 9.74 0.22
N ASN A 44 -5.79 10.73 -0.26
CA ASN A 44 -5.85 11.02 -1.71
C ASN A 44 -4.56 11.68 -2.18
N VAL A 45 -4.00 12.58 -1.38
CA VAL A 45 -2.68 13.17 -1.64
C VAL A 45 -1.60 12.09 -1.59
N ALA A 46 -1.67 11.21 -0.58
CA ALA A 46 -0.74 10.10 -0.44
C ALA A 46 -0.81 9.15 -1.65
N ALA A 47 -2.01 8.88 -2.15
CA ALA A 47 -2.19 8.03 -3.32
C ALA A 47 -1.47 8.59 -4.55
N ALA A 48 -1.63 9.88 -4.81
CA ALA A 48 -0.98 10.54 -5.94
C ALA A 48 0.55 10.57 -5.77
N GLY A 49 1.03 10.96 -4.61
CA GLY A 49 2.47 11.06 -4.34
C GLY A 49 3.17 9.71 -4.33
N ASN A 50 2.55 8.69 -3.75
CA ASN A 50 3.12 7.34 -3.73
C ASN A 50 3.08 6.67 -5.09
N THR A 51 2.15 7.05 -5.96
CA THR A 51 2.16 6.64 -7.36
C THR A 51 3.45 7.10 -8.05
N ASP A 52 3.89 8.33 -7.80
CA ASP A 52 5.15 8.84 -8.35
C ASP A 52 6.35 8.04 -7.83
N VAL A 53 6.33 7.64 -6.56
CA VAL A 53 7.37 6.80 -5.96
C VAL A 53 7.45 5.45 -6.68
N VAL A 54 6.33 4.79 -6.87
CA VAL A 54 6.26 3.49 -7.55
C VAL A 54 6.77 3.61 -8.99
N ARG A 55 6.33 4.61 -9.72
CA ARG A 55 6.73 4.83 -11.11
C ARG A 55 8.21 5.14 -11.24
N ALA A 56 8.76 5.96 -10.33
CA ALA A 56 10.17 6.30 -10.34
C ALA A 56 11.05 5.08 -10.10
N LYS A 57 10.68 4.22 -9.17
CA LYS A 57 11.44 3.01 -8.89
C LYS A 57 11.33 2.00 -10.04
N ALA A 58 10.15 1.82 -10.60
CA ALA A 58 9.94 0.94 -11.74
C ALA A 58 10.79 1.39 -12.95
N ARG A 59 10.83 2.70 -13.23
CA ARG A 59 11.67 3.24 -14.28
C ARG A 59 13.17 3.04 -14.01
N THR A 60 13.59 3.23 -12.77
CA THR A 60 14.98 3.02 -12.37
C THR A 60 15.40 1.57 -12.60
N MET A 61 14.54 0.62 -12.24
CA MET A 61 14.80 -0.80 -12.47
C MET A 61 14.94 -1.12 -13.96
N GLU A 62 14.08 -0.53 -14.79
CA GLU A 62 14.14 -0.69 -16.24
C GLU A 62 15.45 -0.14 -16.79
N LEU A 63 15.86 1.06 -16.35
CA LEU A 63 17.13 1.67 -16.76
C LEU A 63 18.36 0.85 -16.34
N LEU A 64 18.27 0.15 -15.20
CA LEU A 64 19.30 -0.73 -14.71
C LEU A 64 19.29 -2.10 -15.39
N GLY A 65 18.28 -2.41 -16.18
CA GLY A 65 18.11 -3.71 -16.78
C GLY A 65 17.76 -4.81 -15.77
N LEU A 66 17.20 -4.44 -14.63
CA LEU A 66 16.80 -5.42 -13.63
C LEU A 66 15.49 -6.10 -14.06
N LYS A 67 15.54 -7.43 -14.20
CA LYS A 67 14.37 -8.24 -14.54
C LYS A 67 13.82 -8.85 -13.26
N ASP A 68 13.23 -7.97 -12.43
CA ASP A 68 12.69 -8.36 -11.14
C ASP A 68 11.41 -7.58 -10.90
N GLU A 69 10.72 -7.92 -9.84
CA GLU A 69 9.45 -7.28 -9.47
C GLU A 69 9.57 -6.65 -8.11
N ILE A 70 8.91 -5.51 -7.93
CA ILE A 70 8.82 -4.87 -6.62
C ILE A 70 7.74 -5.61 -5.83
N GLU A 71 8.09 -6.18 -4.69
CA GLU A 71 7.11 -6.74 -3.77
C GLU A 71 6.49 -5.64 -2.92
N ASP A 72 7.32 -4.86 -2.25
CA ASP A 72 6.87 -3.69 -1.50
C ASP A 72 7.95 -2.62 -1.46
N ILE A 73 7.54 -1.41 -1.08
CA ILE A 73 8.44 -0.29 -0.83
C ILE A 73 8.17 0.18 0.59
N LEU A 74 9.20 0.17 1.43
CA LEU A 74 9.11 0.67 2.80
C LEU A 74 9.82 2.01 2.90
N ILE A 75 9.12 3.00 3.41
CA ILE A 75 9.69 4.31 3.73
C ILE A 75 9.60 4.48 5.24
N THR A 76 10.75 4.56 5.89
CA THR A 76 10.83 4.73 7.33
C THR A 76 10.98 6.22 7.64
N LEU A 77 9.97 6.78 8.28
CA LEU A 77 10.01 8.14 8.81
C LEU A 77 10.39 8.09 10.29
N GLY A 78 10.60 9.24 10.90
CA GLY A 78 10.93 9.30 12.32
C GLY A 78 9.87 8.68 13.21
N GLY A 79 8.59 8.91 12.93
CA GLY A 79 7.47 8.42 13.73
C GLY A 79 6.52 7.48 13.02
N GLN A 80 6.74 7.21 11.74
CA GLN A 80 5.83 6.38 10.95
C GLN A 80 6.58 5.45 10.01
N TYR A 81 5.94 4.35 9.65
CA TYR A 81 6.30 3.55 8.49
C TYR A 81 5.25 3.76 7.40
N HIS A 82 5.70 3.98 6.17
CA HIS A 82 4.82 3.97 5.01
C HIS A 82 5.18 2.76 4.15
N LEU A 83 4.23 1.87 3.97
CA LEU A 83 4.42 0.62 3.24
C LEU A 83 3.55 0.62 2.00
N ILE A 84 4.16 0.39 0.85
CA ILE A 84 3.48 0.32 -0.44
C ILE A 84 3.65 -1.10 -0.96
N ARG A 85 2.58 -1.87 -1.03
CA ARG A 85 2.63 -3.23 -1.55
C ARG A 85 2.01 -3.28 -2.93
N LEU A 86 2.82 -3.59 -3.93
CA LEU A 86 2.33 -3.76 -5.30
C LEU A 86 1.61 -5.10 -5.40
N LEU A 87 0.39 -5.07 -5.92
CA LEU A 87 -0.45 -6.25 -5.97
C LEU A 87 -0.16 -7.09 -7.21
N LYS A 88 -0.31 -8.38 -7.04
CA LYS A 88 -0.11 -9.38 -8.09
C LYS A 88 -1.38 -10.20 -8.23
N GLY A 89 -1.51 -10.85 -9.36
CA GLY A 89 -2.63 -11.72 -9.61
C GLY A 89 -3.62 -11.14 -10.60
N ARG A 90 -4.63 -11.93 -10.89
CA ARG A 90 -5.62 -11.60 -11.92
C ARG A 90 -6.43 -10.37 -11.51
N GLY A 91 -6.47 -9.38 -12.38
CA GLY A 91 -7.24 -8.14 -12.17
C GLY A 91 -6.60 -7.16 -11.21
N LYS A 92 -5.43 -7.46 -10.65
CA LYS A 92 -4.76 -6.61 -9.64
C LYS A 92 -3.54 -5.87 -10.19
N SER A 93 -3.16 -6.13 -11.44
CA SER A 93 -2.06 -5.43 -12.07
C SER A 93 -2.36 -3.94 -12.13
N GLY A 94 -1.37 -3.12 -11.80
CA GLY A 94 -1.57 -1.66 -11.77
C GLY A 94 -2.11 -1.13 -10.45
N LEU A 95 -2.26 -1.98 -9.43
CA LEU A 95 -2.76 -1.58 -8.12
C LEU A 95 -1.69 -1.74 -7.03
N PHE A 96 -1.77 -0.89 -6.00
CA PHE A 96 -1.02 -1.13 -4.77
C PHE A 96 -1.88 -0.83 -3.55
N LEU A 97 -1.52 -1.46 -2.44
CA LEU A 97 -2.05 -1.12 -1.12
C LEU A 97 -1.03 -0.22 -0.42
N TYR A 98 -1.48 0.92 0.05
CA TYR A 98 -0.69 1.84 0.84
C TYR A 98 -1.14 1.77 2.29
N LEU A 99 -0.17 1.69 3.20
CA LEU A 99 -0.41 1.56 4.62
C LEU A 99 0.51 2.49 5.39
N ALA A 100 -0.07 3.37 6.20
CA ALA A 100 0.70 4.21 7.12
C ALA A 100 0.55 3.66 8.53
N LEU A 101 1.67 3.45 9.21
CA LEU A 101 1.73 2.85 10.53
C LEU A 101 2.40 3.80 11.52
N ASP A 102 1.86 3.88 12.74
CA ASP A 102 2.53 4.49 13.87
C ASP A 102 3.71 3.59 14.27
N LYS A 103 4.93 4.11 14.13
CA LYS A 103 6.16 3.35 14.34
C LYS A 103 6.26 2.77 15.75
N SER A 104 5.74 3.50 16.76
CA SER A 104 5.81 3.06 18.17
C SER A 104 4.91 1.86 18.47
N ARG A 105 3.92 1.59 17.63
CA ARG A 105 2.92 0.52 17.85
C ARG A 105 2.99 -0.59 16.80
N ALA A 106 3.72 -0.38 15.73
CA ALA A 106 3.73 -1.28 14.59
C ALA A 106 4.78 -2.39 14.73
N ASN A 107 4.47 -3.52 14.08
CA ASN A 107 5.41 -4.61 13.85
C ASN A 107 5.45 -4.86 12.34
N LEU A 108 6.56 -4.55 11.69
CA LEU A 108 6.68 -4.64 10.23
C LEU A 108 6.49 -6.04 9.69
N ALA A 109 7.05 -7.04 10.37
CA ALA A 109 6.91 -8.42 9.90
C ALA A 109 5.44 -8.86 9.91
N MET A 110 4.71 -8.50 10.97
CA MET A 110 3.29 -8.80 11.08
C MET A 110 2.47 -8.00 10.07
N ALA A 111 2.80 -6.72 9.87
CA ALA A 111 2.12 -5.88 8.90
C ALA A 111 2.26 -6.45 7.48
N ARG A 112 3.46 -6.86 7.10
CA ARG A 112 3.71 -7.49 5.79
C ARG A 112 2.96 -8.79 5.63
N HIS A 113 2.93 -9.61 6.68
CA HIS A 113 2.20 -10.87 6.68
C HIS A 113 0.70 -10.64 6.45
N GLN A 114 0.12 -9.70 7.19
CA GLN A 114 -1.30 -9.37 7.07
C GLN A 114 -1.64 -8.77 5.70
N LEU A 115 -0.78 -7.90 5.16
CA LEU A 115 -1.00 -7.34 3.81
C LEU A 115 -0.98 -8.42 2.74
N LYS A 116 -0.09 -9.40 2.86
CA LYS A 116 -0.04 -10.51 1.92
C LYS A 116 -1.32 -11.33 1.96
N ARG A 117 -1.83 -11.60 3.17
CA ARG A 117 -3.11 -12.30 3.35
C ARG A 117 -4.26 -11.50 2.74
N ILE A 118 -4.30 -10.19 3.01
CA ILE A 118 -5.34 -9.29 2.50
C ILE A 118 -5.30 -9.22 0.98
N GLU A 119 -4.11 -9.15 0.40
CA GLU A 119 -3.93 -9.19 -1.05
C GLU A 119 -4.55 -10.45 -1.65
N ASN A 120 -4.31 -11.60 -1.04
CA ASN A 120 -4.85 -12.87 -1.52
C ASN A 120 -6.38 -12.92 -1.44
N ASP A 121 -6.96 -12.26 -0.45
CA ASP A 121 -8.41 -12.21 -0.26
C ASP A 121 -9.11 -11.20 -1.18
N LEU A 122 -8.39 -10.18 -1.65
CA LEU A 122 -8.97 -9.11 -2.45
C LEU A 122 -9.39 -9.60 -3.84
N GLU A 123 -10.62 -9.28 -4.21
CA GLU A 123 -11.14 -9.44 -5.56
C GLU A 123 -11.55 -8.07 -6.12
N VAL A 124 -11.07 -7.78 -7.30
CA VAL A 124 -11.37 -6.54 -8.02
C VAL A 124 -11.92 -6.81 -9.43
#